data_8591a4770f927329f0568ba24840a952
#
_entry.id   8591a4770f927329f0568ba24840a952
#
_cell.length_a   1.000
_cell.length_b   1.000
_cell.length_c   1.000
_cell.angle_alpha   90.00
_cell.angle_beta   90.00
_cell.angle_gamma   90.00
#
_symmetry.space_group_name_H-M   'P 1'
#
loop_
_entity.id
_entity.type
_entity.pdbx_description
1 polymer ?
#
loop_
_entity_poly.entity_id
_entity_poly.type
_entity_poly.pdbx_seq_one_letter_code
_entity_poly.pdbx_strand_id
1 'polypeptide(L)'
;DIDVIENPDVCMCVDCGDLGRFPKRAEKFKTGKTTICLDHHRTTEFFCEYNYVDSIEAATGQIMYDLLMAMEVEPDKEIGEAIFAAITTDTGDFQYSNTQKKSHLIVAELYDWGADFNMVSVEIYENVRMEKTLLKSAAMETIKVIGDGLGAIVYITQDMLQKTGATMDESEGIAQ
;
A
#
# COMPACT_ATOMS: atom_id res chain seq x y z
N ASP A 1 -2.78 12.04 -16.18
CA ASP A 1 -2.43 11.45 -17.48
C ASP A 1 -1.06 10.82 -17.36
N ILE A 2 -0.98 9.52 -17.54
CA ILE A 2 0.30 8.83 -17.51
C ILE A 2 0.85 8.92 -18.92
N ASP A 3 1.96 9.62 -19.07
CA ASP A 3 2.72 9.61 -20.31
C ASP A 3 3.10 8.16 -20.63
N VAL A 4 2.47 7.63 -21.66
CA VAL A 4 2.68 6.25 -22.05
C VAL A 4 3.93 6.18 -22.89
N ILE A 5 5.02 5.66 -22.30
CA ILE A 5 6.22 5.34 -23.04
C ILE A 5 5.91 4.24 -24.03
N GLU A 6 6.09 4.51 -25.32
CA GLU A 6 5.96 3.47 -26.35
C GLU A 6 7.19 2.54 -26.31
N ASN A 7 6.94 1.22 -26.32
CA ASN A 7 7.98 0.17 -26.34
C ASN A 7 9.03 0.32 -25.21
N PRO A 8 8.62 0.23 -23.94
CA PRO A 8 9.57 0.32 -22.82
C PRO A 8 10.56 -0.85 -22.83
N ASP A 9 11.81 -0.59 -22.50
CA ASP A 9 12.81 -1.65 -22.35
C ASP A 9 12.51 -2.50 -21.11
N VAL A 10 12.09 -1.88 -20.02
CA VAL A 10 11.72 -2.55 -18.77
C VAL A 10 10.37 -2.06 -18.29
N CYS A 11 9.50 -2.99 -17.93
CA CYS A 11 8.29 -2.72 -17.15
C CYS A 11 8.41 -3.40 -15.79
N MET A 12 8.35 -2.61 -14.73
CA MET A 12 8.38 -3.12 -13.37
C MET A 12 7.02 -2.98 -12.70
N CYS A 13 6.56 -4.04 -12.07
CA CYS A 13 5.40 -4.07 -11.19
C CYS A 13 5.89 -4.18 -9.74
N VAL A 14 5.38 -3.33 -8.88
CA VAL A 14 5.75 -3.27 -7.47
C VAL A 14 4.48 -3.43 -6.64
N ASP A 15 4.55 -4.28 -5.61
CA ASP A 15 3.45 -4.52 -4.66
C ASP A 15 2.14 -4.97 -5.33
N CYS A 16 2.27 -5.87 -6.30
CA CYS A 16 1.14 -6.29 -7.10
C CYS A 16 1.26 -7.77 -7.49
N GLY A 17 0.40 -8.59 -6.90
CA GLY A 17 0.49 -10.05 -7.00
C GLY A 17 0.00 -10.64 -8.32
N ASP A 18 -0.75 -9.92 -9.15
CA ASP A 18 -1.28 -10.41 -10.42
C ASP A 18 -1.70 -9.27 -11.37
N LEU A 19 -1.85 -9.60 -12.66
CA LEU A 19 -2.26 -8.64 -13.70
C LEU A 19 -3.69 -8.11 -13.52
N GLY A 20 -4.54 -8.81 -12.80
CA GLY A 20 -5.92 -8.38 -12.52
C GLY A 20 -6.01 -7.17 -11.61
N ARG A 21 -4.95 -6.89 -10.85
CA ARG A 21 -4.84 -5.70 -10.00
C ARG A 21 -4.74 -4.40 -10.79
N PHE A 22 -4.21 -4.44 -12.01
CA PHE A 22 -4.08 -3.27 -12.88
C PHE A 22 -4.59 -3.50 -14.31
N PRO A 23 -5.86 -3.95 -14.50
CA PRO A 23 -6.36 -4.42 -15.80
C PRO A 23 -6.25 -3.38 -16.92
N LYS A 24 -6.40 -2.09 -16.58
CA LYS A 24 -6.29 -0.99 -17.56
C LYS A 24 -4.88 -0.81 -18.12
N ARG A 25 -3.86 -1.31 -17.45
CA ARG A 25 -2.44 -1.16 -17.80
C ARG A 25 -1.77 -2.48 -18.14
N ALA A 26 -2.45 -3.62 -17.91
CA ALA A 26 -1.87 -4.96 -18.08
C ALA A 26 -1.35 -5.20 -19.50
N GLU A 27 -2.10 -4.80 -20.52
CA GLU A 27 -1.67 -4.96 -21.92
C GLU A 27 -0.43 -4.10 -22.23
N LYS A 28 -0.37 -2.88 -21.70
CA LYS A 28 0.80 -2.01 -21.85
C LYS A 28 2.01 -2.56 -21.11
N PHE A 29 1.82 -3.06 -19.90
CA PHE A 29 2.87 -3.69 -19.11
C PHE A 29 3.55 -4.84 -19.88
N LYS A 30 2.77 -5.67 -20.57
CA LYS A 30 3.26 -6.79 -21.39
C LYS A 30 4.09 -6.37 -22.60
N THR A 31 4.06 -5.09 -23.00
CA THR A 31 4.87 -4.59 -24.13
C THR A 31 6.32 -4.32 -23.74
N GLY A 32 6.66 -4.36 -22.47
CA GLY A 32 8.04 -4.27 -22.01
C GLY A 32 8.88 -5.41 -22.58
N LYS A 33 10.11 -5.10 -23.03
CA LYS A 33 11.05 -6.14 -23.49
C LYS A 33 11.44 -7.07 -22.34
N THR A 34 11.54 -6.51 -21.16
CA THR A 34 11.74 -7.23 -19.90
C THR A 34 10.66 -6.82 -18.90
N THR A 35 10.06 -7.80 -18.24
CA THR A 35 9.09 -7.56 -17.17
C THR A 35 9.62 -8.04 -15.82
N ILE A 36 9.43 -7.22 -14.78
CA ILE A 36 9.92 -7.49 -13.43
C ILE A 36 8.76 -7.35 -12.45
N CYS A 37 8.66 -8.26 -11.49
CA CYS A 37 7.76 -8.17 -10.34
C CYS A 37 8.58 -8.15 -9.06
N LEU A 38 8.31 -7.18 -8.19
CA LEU A 38 8.83 -7.10 -6.83
C LEU A 38 7.63 -7.08 -5.87
N ASP A 39 7.54 -8.06 -4.97
CA ASP A 39 6.37 -8.19 -4.11
C ASP A 39 6.70 -8.92 -2.80
N HIS A 40 5.87 -8.73 -1.78
CA HIS A 40 5.98 -9.44 -0.51
C HIS A 40 4.76 -10.33 -0.22
N HIS A 41 3.74 -10.34 -1.05
CA HIS A 41 2.55 -11.15 -0.83
C HIS A 41 2.80 -12.64 -1.13
N ARG A 42 2.33 -13.52 -0.23
CA ARG A 42 2.44 -15.00 -0.40
C ARG A 42 1.64 -15.56 -1.57
N THR A 43 0.64 -14.78 -2.03
CA THR A 43 -0.28 -15.17 -3.11
C THR A 43 0.15 -14.65 -4.47
N THR A 44 1.31 -14.01 -4.55
CA THR A 44 1.82 -13.44 -5.80
C THR A 44 2.04 -14.51 -6.86
N GLU A 45 1.46 -14.28 -8.03
CA GLU A 45 1.68 -15.10 -9.22
C GLU A 45 3.00 -14.69 -9.87
N PHE A 46 3.75 -15.69 -10.36
CA PHE A 46 5.02 -15.43 -11.06
C PHE A 46 4.72 -15.13 -12.55
N PHE A 47 4.16 -13.96 -12.81
CA PHE A 47 3.65 -13.56 -14.14
C PHE A 47 4.64 -12.73 -14.97
N CYS A 48 5.77 -12.37 -14.40
CA CYS A 48 6.84 -11.62 -15.06
C CYS A 48 8.00 -12.51 -15.47
N GLU A 49 8.86 -12.01 -16.35
CA GLU A 49 10.12 -12.68 -16.70
C GLU A 49 11.02 -12.84 -15.47
N TYR A 50 11.13 -11.78 -14.66
CA TYR A 50 11.84 -11.81 -13.38
C TYR A 50 10.87 -11.51 -12.25
N ASN A 51 10.85 -12.37 -11.23
CA ASN A 51 10.00 -12.22 -10.07
C ASN A 51 10.85 -12.36 -8.82
N TYR A 52 10.88 -11.31 -8.01
CA TYR A 52 11.44 -11.34 -6.66
C TYR A 52 10.32 -11.17 -5.67
N VAL A 53 9.98 -12.24 -4.97
CA VAL A 53 8.89 -12.27 -4.00
C VAL A 53 9.43 -12.76 -2.66
N ASP A 54 9.44 -11.88 -1.68
CA ASP A 54 9.87 -12.22 -0.31
C ASP A 54 8.76 -11.96 0.70
N SER A 55 8.04 -13.01 1.03
CA SER A 55 6.92 -12.96 1.96
C SER A 55 7.30 -12.85 3.44
N ILE A 56 8.62 -12.81 3.74
CA ILE A 56 9.10 -12.54 5.10
C ILE A 56 9.14 -11.03 5.33
N GLU A 57 9.39 -10.24 4.29
CA GLU A 57 9.43 -8.78 4.41
C GLU A 57 8.06 -8.21 4.81
N ALA A 58 8.08 -7.22 5.69
CA ALA A 58 6.85 -6.60 6.21
C ALA A 58 6.12 -5.75 5.18
N ALA A 59 6.85 -5.26 4.18
CA ALA A 59 6.35 -4.40 3.11
C ALA A 59 7.23 -4.53 1.86
N THR A 60 6.66 -4.39 0.69
CA THR A 60 7.43 -4.30 -0.56
C THR A 60 8.38 -3.09 -0.55
N GLY A 61 8.07 -2.05 0.23
CA GLY A 61 8.98 -0.91 0.47
C GLY A 61 10.33 -1.31 1.04
N GLN A 62 10.42 -2.39 1.84
CA GLN A 62 11.71 -2.91 2.35
C GLN A 62 12.53 -3.57 1.23
N ILE A 63 11.87 -4.28 0.32
CA ILE A 63 12.49 -4.87 -0.87
C ILE A 63 13.02 -3.77 -1.80
N MET A 64 12.24 -2.71 -1.99
CA MET A 64 12.66 -1.55 -2.79
C MET A 64 13.86 -0.85 -2.17
N TYR A 65 13.87 -0.67 -0.85
CA TYR A 65 15.04 -0.14 -0.14
C TYR A 65 16.30 -0.96 -0.43
N ASP A 66 16.24 -2.29 -0.25
CA ASP A 66 17.37 -3.18 -0.50
C ASP A 66 17.85 -3.11 -1.96
N LEU A 67 16.92 -3.03 -2.92
CA LEU A 67 17.22 -2.89 -4.33
C LEU A 67 17.97 -1.58 -4.62
N LEU A 68 17.49 -0.45 -4.08
CA LEU A 68 18.12 0.86 -4.27
C LEU A 68 19.54 0.88 -3.68
N MET A 69 19.74 0.27 -2.50
CA MET A 69 21.06 0.14 -1.89
C MET A 69 21.99 -0.74 -2.73
N ALA A 70 21.49 -1.88 -3.25
CA ALA A 70 22.26 -2.77 -4.10
C ALA A 70 22.64 -2.14 -5.45
N MET A 71 21.84 -1.22 -5.94
CA MET A 71 22.09 -0.45 -7.16
C MET A 71 22.97 0.79 -6.92
N GLU A 72 23.38 1.03 -5.68
CA GLU A 72 24.15 2.22 -5.28
C GLU A 72 23.45 3.54 -5.71
N VAL A 73 22.11 3.55 -5.66
CA VAL A 73 21.34 4.76 -5.94
C VAL A 73 21.56 5.74 -4.81
N GLU A 74 21.91 6.98 -5.13
CA GLU A 74 21.96 8.07 -4.16
C GLU A 74 20.51 8.49 -3.81
N PRO A 75 20.04 8.21 -2.58
CA PRO A 75 18.65 8.44 -2.22
C PRO A 75 18.40 9.93 -1.95
N ASP A 76 17.15 10.34 -2.17
CA ASP A 76 16.67 11.68 -1.84
C ASP A 76 15.44 11.62 -0.92
N LYS A 77 14.97 12.81 -0.56
CA LYS A 77 13.79 12.99 0.29
C LYS A 77 12.55 12.28 -0.26
N GLU A 78 12.28 12.39 -1.55
CA GLU A 78 11.06 11.85 -2.18
C GLU A 78 11.08 10.32 -2.17
N ILE A 79 12.24 9.73 -2.43
CA ILE A 79 12.46 8.27 -2.31
C ILE A 79 12.21 7.83 -0.85
N GLY A 80 12.77 8.55 0.10
CA GLY A 80 12.59 8.27 1.53
C GLY A 80 11.12 8.33 1.97
N GLU A 81 10.40 9.34 1.55
CA GLU A 81 8.96 9.51 1.83
C GLU A 81 8.12 8.38 1.23
N ALA A 82 8.42 7.96 -0.01
CA ALA A 82 7.71 6.85 -0.65
C ALA A 82 7.96 5.51 0.05
N ILE A 83 9.20 5.23 0.46
CA ILE A 83 9.55 4.00 1.21
C ILE A 83 8.87 4.03 2.60
N PHE A 84 8.89 5.18 3.28
CA PHE A 84 8.21 5.33 4.56
C PHE A 84 6.71 5.09 4.42
N ALA A 85 6.07 5.68 3.41
CA ALA A 85 4.64 5.46 3.14
C ALA A 85 4.32 3.97 2.96
N ALA A 86 5.13 3.24 2.16
CA ALA A 86 4.93 1.81 1.94
C ALA A 86 5.08 1.00 3.24
N ILE A 87 6.12 1.27 4.04
CA ILE A 87 6.37 0.52 5.28
C ILE A 87 5.28 0.82 6.32
N THR A 88 4.93 2.10 6.51
CA THR A 88 3.94 2.47 7.54
C THR A 88 2.55 1.94 7.23
N THR A 89 2.13 1.94 5.97
CA THR A 89 0.82 1.39 5.58
C THR A 89 0.73 -0.12 5.79
N ASP A 90 1.72 -0.88 5.36
CA ASP A 90 1.72 -2.34 5.46
C ASP A 90 1.93 -2.85 6.89
N THR A 91 2.54 -2.05 7.75
CA THR A 91 2.73 -2.37 9.16
C THR A 91 1.66 -1.78 10.08
N GLY A 92 0.66 -1.09 9.52
CA GLY A 92 -0.38 -0.41 10.27
C GLY A 92 0.21 0.58 11.27
N ASP A 93 1.05 1.47 10.80
CA ASP A 93 1.84 2.41 11.61
C ASP A 93 2.67 1.68 12.69
N PHE A 94 3.37 0.61 12.26
CA PHE A 94 4.22 -0.25 13.09
C PHE A 94 3.49 -0.99 14.22
N GLN A 95 2.16 -1.11 14.16
CA GLN A 95 1.35 -1.78 15.17
C GLN A 95 1.10 -3.26 14.86
N TYR A 96 1.19 -3.67 13.60
CA TYR A 96 0.89 -5.04 13.21
C TYR A 96 2.03 -6.00 13.53
N SER A 97 1.70 -7.27 13.67
CA SER A 97 2.64 -8.33 14.06
C SER A 97 3.69 -8.65 12.99
N ASN A 98 3.51 -8.19 11.75
CA ASN A 98 4.52 -8.28 10.69
C ASN A 98 5.63 -7.22 10.82
N THR A 99 5.48 -6.23 11.68
CA THR A 99 6.50 -5.20 11.95
C THR A 99 7.79 -5.86 12.45
N GLN A 100 8.91 -5.51 11.85
CA GLN A 100 10.21 -6.11 12.11
C GLN A 100 11.24 -5.08 12.57
N LYS A 101 12.34 -5.57 13.18
CA LYS A 101 13.50 -4.73 13.47
C LYS A 101 14.00 -4.01 12.21
N LYS A 102 14.01 -4.71 11.05
CA LYS A 102 14.43 -4.15 9.76
C LYS A 102 13.58 -2.95 9.37
N SER A 103 12.26 -3.00 9.56
CA SER A 103 11.35 -1.88 9.29
C SER A 103 11.80 -0.60 10.02
N HIS A 104 12.10 -0.72 11.30
CA HIS A 104 12.58 0.42 12.10
C HIS A 104 13.97 0.90 11.71
N LEU A 105 14.88 -0.02 11.35
CA LEU A 105 16.23 0.35 10.91
C LEU A 105 16.21 1.12 9.60
N ILE A 106 15.42 0.64 8.62
CA ILE A 106 15.24 1.37 7.36
C ILE A 106 14.69 2.77 7.65
N VAL A 107 13.59 2.87 8.41
CA VAL A 107 12.99 4.18 8.73
C VAL A 107 13.97 5.11 9.42
N ALA A 108 14.85 4.59 10.30
CA ALA A 108 15.89 5.42 10.92
C ALA A 108 16.86 6.02 9.88
N GLU A 109 17.22 5.27 8.83
CA GLU A 109 18.07 5.77 7.76
C GLU A 109 17.36 6.80 6.85
N LEU A 110 16.04 6.66 6.67
CA LEU A 110 15.28 7.63 5.87
C LEU A 110 15.29 9.05 6.47
N TYR A 111 15.58 9.22 7.77
CA TYR A 111 15.84 10.53 8.36
C TYR A 111 17.08 11.20 7.75
N ASP A 112 18.13 10.43 7.49
CA ASP A 112 19.34 10.95 6.89
C ASP A 112 19.14 11.39 5.43
N TRP A 113 18.11 10.83 4.78
CA TRP A 113 17.68 11.23 3.43
C TRP A 113 16.78 12.47 3.44
N GLY A 114 16.40 12.97 4.61
CA GLY A 114 15.58 14.16 4.80
C GLY A 114 14.08 13.94 4.60
N ALA A 115 13.59 12.70 4.69
CA ALA A 115 12.17 12.38 4.57
C ALA A 115 11.33 13.08 5.65
N ASP A 116 10.20 13.65 5.25
CA ASP A 116 9.26 14.32 6.14
C ASP A 116 8.15 13.35 6.58
N PHE A 117 8.45 12.58 7.61
CA PHE A 117 7.50 11.59 8.14
C PHE A 117 6.22 12.19 8.68
N ASN A 118 6.29 13.41 9.24
CA ASN A 118 5.09 14.08 9.73
C ASN A 118 4.14 14.39 8.58
N MET A 119 4.65 14.95 7.49
CA MET A 119 3.85 15.23 6.29
C MET A 119 3.22 13.95 5.76
N VAL A 120 4.01 12.86 5.59
CA VAL A 120 3.51 11.59 5.08
C VAL A 120 2.44 10.98 6.01
N SER A 121 2.67 11.01 7.34
CA SER A 121 1.71 10.47 8.31
C SER A 121 0.40 11.26 8.33
N VAL A 122 0.47 12.59 8.28
CA VAL A 122 -0.72 13.45 8.21
C VAL A 122 -1.53 13.15 6.95
N GLU A 123 -0.87 13.06 5.78
CA GLU A 123 -1.56 12.77 4.52
C GLU A 123 -2.21 11.37 4.49
N ILE A 124 -1.58 10.37 5.07
CA ILE A 124 -2.11 9.00 5.07
C ILE A 124 -3.20 8.81 6.13
N TYR A 125 -3.01 9.32 7.34
CA TYR A 125 -3.83 8.92 8.49
C TYR A 125 -4.75 10.03 9.02
N GLU A 126 -4.44 11.29 8.81
CA GLU A 126 -5.18 12.41 9.38
C GLU A 126 -5.96 13.23 8.33
N ASN A 127 -5.48 13.27 7.09
CA ASN A 127 -6.16 13.98 6.00
C ASN A 127 -7.36 13.18 5.47
N VAL A 128 -8.37 12.99 6.33
CA VAL A 128 -9.57 12.21 6.04
C VAL A 128 -10.74 13.13 5.72
N ARG A 129 -11.39 12.89 4.59
CA ARG A 129 -12.61 13.63 4.23
C ARG A 129 -13.72 13.45 5.27
N MET A 130 -14.49 14.51 5.49
CA MET A 130 -15.62 14.49 6.44
C MET A 130 -16.63 13.39 6.08
N GLU A 131 -16.88 13.18 4.80
CA GLU A 131 -17.79 12.15 4.28
C GLU A 131 -17.39 10.74 4.71
N LYS A 132 -16.10 10.41 4.65
CA LYS A 132 -15.56 9.13 5.15
C LYS A 132 -15.73 9.01 6.66
N THR A 133 -15.50 10.10 7.41
CA THR A 133 -15.69 10.14 8.86
C THR A 133 -17.16 9.90 9.24
N LEU A 134 -18.08 10.54 8.53
CA LEU A 134 -19.52 10.34 8.71
C LEU A 134 -19.95 8.91 8.35
N LEU A 135 -19.41 8.34 7.28
CA LEU A 135 -19.66 6.95 6.90
C LEU A 135 -19.17 5.98 7.98
N LYS A 136 -17.96 6.20 8.51
CA LYS A 136 -17.42 5.39 9.63
C LYS A 136 -18.33 5.46 10.85
N SER A 137 -18.82 6.64 11.21
CA SER A 137 -19.77 6.81 12.32
C SER A 137 -21.06 6.04 12.07
N ALA A 138 -21.67 6.18 10.90
CA ALA A 138 -22.90 5.47 10.54
C ALA A 138 -22.70 3.94 10.52
N ALA A 139 -21.57 3.46 10.03
CA ALA A 139 -21.23 2.04 10.05
C ALA A 139 -21.08 1.51 11.48
N MET A 140 -20.44 2.25 12.38
CA MET A 140 -20.28 1.85 13.79
C MET A 140 -21.61 1.74 14.53
N GLU A 141 -22.65 2.49 14.17
CA GLU A 141 -24.00 2.35 14.73
C GLU A 141 -24.65 0.98 14.43
N THR A 142 -24.16 0.28 13.40
CA THR A 142 -24.64 -1.05 13.00
C THR A 142 -23.93 -2.21 13.71
N ILE A 143 -22.95 -1.93 14.57
CA ILE A 143 -22.10 -2.95 15.17
C ILE A 143 -22.93 -4.02 15.90
N LYS A 144 -22.66 -5.27 15.60
CA LYS A 144 -23.22 -6.43 16.29
C LYS A 144 -22.09 -7.32 16.76
N VAL A 145 -21.99 -7.46 18.07
CA VAL A 145 -21.03 -8.39 18.68
C VAL A 145 -21.55 -9.82 18.53
N ILE A 146 -20.68 -10.74 18.16
CA ILE A 146 -20.97 -12.16 17.95
C ILE A 146 -19.97 -13.04 18.71
N GLY A 147 -20.33 -14.33 18.92
CA GLY A 147 -19.42 -15.32 19.49
C GLY A 147 -18.92 -14.93 20.89
N ASP A 148 -19.81 -14.47 21.77
CA ASP A 148 -19.47 -14.08 23.14
C ASP A 148 -18.32 -13.04 23.24
N GLY A 149 -18.30 -12.12 22.28
CA GLY A 149 -17.27 -11.08 22.23
C GLY A 149 -16.05 -11.41 21.37
N LEU A 150 -16.03 -12.56 20.70
CA LEU A 150 -14.90 -12.98 19.85
C LEU A 150 -14.87 -12.29 18.48
N GLY A 151 -15.99 -11.65 18.09
CA GLY A 151 -16.06 -10.93 16.82
C GLY A 151 -17.15 -9.87 16.81
N ALA A 152 -17.09 -9.02 15.80
CA ALA A 152 -18.13 -8.03 15.53
C ALA A 152 -18.39 -7.94 14.03
N ILE A 153 -19.63 -7.61 13.67
CA ILE A 153 -20.04 -7.36 12.30
C ILE A 153 -20.49 -5.91 12.20
N VAL A 154 -20.00 -5.22 11.16
CA VAL A 154 -20.45 -3.87 10.78
C VAL A 154 -21.01 -3.93 9.37
N TYR A 155 -22.01 -3.12 9.09
CA TYR A 155 -22.63 -3.03 7.77
C TYR A 155 -22.41 -1.65 7.19
N ILE A 156 -22.12 -1.61 5.89
CA ILE A 156 -22.14 -0.39 5.08
C ILE A 156 -23.18 -0.61 3.98
N THR A 157 -24.15 0.29 3.89
CA THR A 157 -25.25 0.19 2.93
C THR A 157 -25.15 1.30 1.91
N GLN A 158 -25.81 1.11 0.75
CA GLN A 158 -25.91 2.16 -0.28
C GLN A 158 -26.60 3.42 0.25
N ASP A 159 -27.58 3.27 1.15
CA ASP A 159 -28.26 4.39 1.81
C ASP A 159 -27.29 5.21 2.68
N MET A 160 -26.37 4.56 3.39
CA MET A 160 -25.33 5.25 4.16
C MET A 160 -24.40 6.04 3.25
N LEU A 161 -23.93 5.46 2.16
CA LEU A 161 -23.10 6.15 1.17
C LEU A 161 -23.81 7.39 0.62
N GLN A 162 -25.09 7.27 0.25
CA GLN A 162 -25.88 8.38 -0.25
C GLN A 162 -26.07 9.49 0.80
N LYS A 163 -26.36 9.14 2.05
CA LYS A 163 -26.59 10.09 3.13
C LYS A 163 -25.33 10.85 3.56
N THR A 164 -24.21 10.18 3.54
CA THR A 164 -22.91 10.78 3.94
C THR A 164 -22.20 11.48 2.80
N GLY A 165 -22.54 11.15 1.55
CA GLY A 165 -21.82 11.61 0.36
C GLY A 165 -20.48 10.90 0.14
N ALA A 166 -20.23 9.84 0.89
CA ALA A 166 -19.02 9.03 0.74
C ALA A 166 -19.09 8.11 -0.48
N THR A 167 -17.94 7.80 -1.07
CA THR A 167 -17.80 6.85 -2.17
C THR A 167 -17.64 5.42 -1.66
N MET A 168 -17.83 4.44 -2.55
CA MET A 168 -17.59 3.03 -2.18
C MET A 168 -16.13 2.77 -1.79
N ASP A 169 -15.18 3.41 -2.46
CA ASP A 169 -13.74 3.27 -2.16
C ASP A 169 -13.42 3.77 -0.73
N GLU A 170 -14.17 4.77 -0.25
CA GLU A 170 -14.00 5.28 1.12
C GLU A 170 -14.53 4.32 2.22
N SER A 171 -15.21 3.24 1.83
CA SER A 171 -15.59 2.17 2.77
C SER A 171 -14.41 1.30 3.21
N GLU A 172 -13.30 1.35 2.46
CA GLU A 172 -12.10 0.62 2.79
C GLU A 172 -11.47 1.13 4.10
N GLY A 173 -11.04 0.20 4.95
CA GLY A 173 -10.42 0.50 6.24
C GLY A 173 -11.39 0.91 7.37
N ILE A 174 -12.71 0.93 7.14
CA ILE A 174 -13.68 1.30 8.20
C ILE A 174 -13.75 0.26 9.32
N ALA A 175 -13.51 -1.01 9.02
CA ALA A 175 -13.57 -2.11 9.98
C ALA A 175 -12.20 -2.46 10.62
N GLN A 176 -11.20 -1.66 10.34
CA GLN A 176 -9.84 -1.81 10.90
C GLN A 176 -9.68 -1.06 12.21
#